data_7370a9e4100c9487cb98323351de0b10
#
_entry.id   7370a9e4100c9487cb98323351de0b10
#
_cell.length_a   1.000
_cell.length_b   1.000
_cell.length_c   1.000
_cell.angle_alpha   90.00
_cell.angle_beta   90.00
_cell.angle_gamma   90.00
#
_symmetry.space_group_name_H-M   'P 1'
#
loop_
_entity.id
_entity.type
_entity.pdbx_description
1 polymer ?
#
loop_
_entity_poly.entity_id
_entity_poly.type
_entity_poly.pdbx_seq_one_letter_code
_entity_poly.pdbx_strand_id
1 'polypeptide(L)'
;YKRQPYVLYGMAYEGGNKDKEALDYLLNTSVTRGYTDDALFYIREAKKQYGNTDKGILYKEYMLYRQMNEDDLAYSALKKLYDMYPDDYDITLAMYSLHMKKAERLMELGLYSEALPHVLFVSQRHIDNEVNGAAWEKALSCYINMKRYNEALATLDTITLHFPDYENGTLKRAFILDKMDKTEEALQLYLSAIEQSDEDMRIFYVIGYEELAIPYIKKCMEAGATQKAYDEAVKLVSLNPSSDLGLRYAINSSGLLGKYDEFEKYTAQGINYYPEEPFYQAKRATVLERDKRYEASLEFLKPILNKYPSNKEIIGAFSQSSEYRALQLTKAKEPEKALAVLDTALLYDSQNKS
;
A
#
# COMPACT_ATOMS: atom_id res chain seq x y z
N TYR A 1 -43.81 -34.32 10.63
CA TYR A 1 -44.16 -34.27 12.08
C TYR A 1 -43.86 -32.88 12.72
N LYS A 2 -42.75 -32.19 12.42
CA LYS A 2 -42.41 -30.89 13.03
C LYS A 2 -43.21 -29.66 12.49
N ARG A 3 -44.00 -29.83 11.42
CA ARG A 3 -44.79 -28.76 10.77
C ARG A 3 -46.24 -28.71 11.25
N GLN A 4 -46.72 -29.81 11.85
CA GLN A 4 -48.14 -29.97 12.27
C GLN A 4 -48.62 -28.91 13.29
N PRO A 5 -47.88 -28.61 14.38
CA PRO A 5 -48.34 -27.58 15.34
C PRO A 5 -48.48 -26.20 14.69
N TYR A 6 -47.51 -25.80 13.83
CA TYR A 6 -47.56 -24.51 13.15
C TYR A 6 -48.79 -24.37 12.27
N VAL A 7 -49.12 -25.39 11.47
CA VAL A 7 -50.29 -25.41 10.59
C VAL A 7 -51.59 -25.35 11.40
N LEU A 8 -51.70 -26.12 12.51
CA LEU A 8 -52.88 -26.13 13.36
C LEU A 8 -53.12 -24.78 14.05
N TYR A 9 -52.05 -24.17 14.60
CA TYR A 9 -52.14 -22.83 15.18
C TYR A 9 -52.53 -21.79 14.14
N GLY A 10 -52.00 -21.86 12.90
CA GLY A 10 -52.36 -21.00 11.81
C GLY A 10 -53.79 -21.08 11.43
N MET A 11 -54.34 -22.32 11.23
CA MET A 11 -55.74 -22.57 10.94
C MET A 11 -56.66 -22.05 12.05
N ALA A 12 -56.29 -22.25 13.31
CA ALA A 12 -57.09 -21.76 14.46
C ALA A 12 -57.09 -20.23 14.51
N TYR A 13 -55.92 -19.62 14.27
CA TYR A 13 -55.80 -18.14 14.26
C TYR A 13 -56.60 -17.51 13.13
N GLU A 14 -56.50 -18.04 11.92
CA GLU A 14 -57.26 -17.60 10.75
C GLU A 14 -58.77 -17.84 10.91
N GLY A 15 -59.13 -18.93 11.55
CA GLY A 15 -60.50 -19.32 11.88
C GLY A 15 -61.17 -18.44 12.97
N GLY A 16 -60.46 -17.44 13.50
CA GLY A 16 -61.01 -16.45 14.43
C GLY A 16 -60.50 -16.54 15.86
N ASN A 17 -59.72 -17.54 16.22
CA ASN A 17 -59.05 -17.60 17.52
C ASN A 17 -57.82 -16.69 17.54
N LYS A 18 -58.03 -15.40 17.78
CA LYS A 18 -56.98 -14.37 17.79
C LYS A 18 -56.21 -14.34 19.12
N ASP A 19 -55.85 -15.53 19.62
CA ASP A 19 -55.10 -15.68 20.84
C ASP A 19 -53.67 -15.13 20.69
N LYS A 20 -53.22 -14.46 21.75
CA LYS A 20 -51.94 -13.76 21.80
C LYS A 20 -50.77 -14.74 21.75
N GLU A 21 -50.84 -15.83 22.51
CA GLU A 21 -49.78 -16.85 22.56
C GLU A 21 -49.64 -17.58 21.20
N ALA A 22 -50.79 -17.81 20.53
CA ALA A 22 -50.80 -18.38 19.20
C ALA A 22 -50.15 -17.44 18.18
N LEU A 23 -50.43 -16.15 18.23
CA LEU A 23 -49.81 -15.15 17.35
C LEU A 23 -48.30 -15.07 17.58
N ASP A 24 -47.87 -15.03 18.83
CA ASP A 24 -46.41 -14.99 19.18
C ASP A 24 -45.68 -16.25 18.71
N TYR A 25 -46.29 -17.43 18.86
CA TYR A 25 -45.72 -18.69 18.35
C TYR A 25 -45.64 -18.69 16.82
N LEU A 26 -46.69 -18.25 16.12
CA LEU A 26 -46.74 -18.22 14.66
C LEU A 26 -45.75 -17.22 14.10
N LEU A 27 -45.67 -16.04 14.68
CA LEU A 27 -44.70 -15.03 14.30
C LEU A 27 -43.27 -15.47 14.52
N ASN A 28 -42.95 -15.98 15.71
CA ASN A 28 -41.59 -16.48 16.00
C ASN A 28 -41.20 -17.62 15.07
N THR A 29 -42.12 -18.57 14.83
CA THR A 29 -41.84 -19.75 14.00
C THR A 29 -41.67 -19.34 12.54
N SER A 30 -42.51 -18.48 12.00
CA SER A 30 -42.41 -18.04 10.61
C SER A 30 -41.12 -17.27 10.32
N VAL A 31 -40.75 -16.35 11.20
CA VAL A 31 -39.46 -15.57 11.05
C VAL A 31 -38.27 -16.52 11.16
N THR A 32 -38.22 -17.36 12.20
CA THR A 32 -37.07 -18.26 12.42
C THR A 32 -36.91 -19.31 11.31
N ARG A 33 -37.98 -19.73 10.67
CA ARG A 33 -37.95 -20.73 9.59
C ARG A 33 -37.94 -20.11 8.19
N GLY A 34 -37.98 -18.82 8.07
CA GLY A 34 -37.98 -18.10 6.78
C GLY A 34 -39.27 -18.29 5.98
N TYR A 35 -40.42 -18.48 6.64
CA TYR A 35 -41.72 -18.49 5.97
C TYR A 35 -42.17 -17.07 5.72
N THR A 36 -41.64 -16.48 4.67
CA THR A 36 -41.64 -15.03 4.40
C THR A 36 -43.06 -14.44 4.35
N ASP A 37 -43.96 -15.03 3.58
CA ASP A 37 -45.36 -14.51 3.43
C ASP A 37 -46.15 -14.60 4.73
N ASP A 38 -46.03 -15.73 5.43
CA ASP A 38 -46.66 -15.92 6.73
C ASP A 38 -46.07 -14.95 7.76
N ALA A 39 -44.75 -14.76 7.77
CA ALA A 39 -44.09 -13.83 8.68
C ALA A 39 -44.54 -12.39 8.45
N LEU A 40 -44.65 -11.93 7.20
CA LEU A 40 -45.20 -10.61 6.86
C LEU A 40 -46.66 -10.44 7.31
N PHE A 41 -47.44 -11.51 7.15
CA PHE A 41 -48.85 -11.50 7.62
C PHE A 41 -48.91 -11.39 9.15
N TYR A 42 -48.19 -12.25 9.89
CA TYR A 42 -48.21 -12.22 11.35
C TYR A 42 -47.55 -10.98 11.96
N ILE A 43 -46.53 -10.37 11.32
CA ILE A 43 -46.02 -9.05 11.71
C ILE A 43 -47.10 -7.98 11.63
N ARG A 44 -47.91 -7.96 10.55
CA ARG A 44 -49.02 -7.00 10.41
C ARG A 44 -50.11 -7.22 11.47
N GLU A 45 -50.48 -8.47 11.74
CA GLU A 45 -51.44 -8.80 12.77
C GLU A 45 -50.90 -8.44 14.18
N ALA A 46 -49.63 -8.73 14.46
CA ALA A 46 -49.00 -8.36 15.72
C ALA A 46 -48.95 -6.84 15.92
N LYS A 47 -48.66 -6.06 14.88
CA LYS A 47 -48.69 -4.59 14.93
C LYS A 47 -50.09 -4.05 15.24
N LYS A 48 -51.17 -4.69 14.75
CA LYS A 48 -52.53 -4.32 15.09
C LYS A 48 -52.84 -4.59 16.57
N GLN A 49 -52.33 -5.68 17.13
CA GLN A 49 -52.60 -6.13 18.49
C GLN A 49 -51.75 -5.45 19.55
N TYR A 50 -50.46 -5.27 19.27
CA TYR A 50 -49.45 -4.74 20.22
C TYR A 50 -49.04 -3.29 19.96
N GLY A 51 -49.41 -2.76 18.80
CA GLY A 51 -48.99 -1.44 18.33
C GLY A 51 -47.73 -1.47 17.42
N ASN A 52 -47.55 -0.37 16.70
CA ASN A 52 -46.47 -0.22 15.71
C ASN A 52 -45.11 0.08 16.32
N THR A 53 -45.05 0.19 17.66
CA THR A 53 -43.85 0.61 18.40
C THR A 53 -43.27 -0.50 19.30
N ASP A 54 -43.91 -1.70 19.26
CA ASP A 54 -43.38 -2.83 20.03
C ASP A 54 -41.99 -3.24 19.56
N LYS A 55 -41.02 -3.23 20.49
CA LYS A 55 -39.62 -3.52 20.23
C LYS A 55 -39.41 -4.90 19.60
N GLY A 56 -40.10 -5.92 20.15
CA GLY A 56 -39.93 -7.31 19.70
C GLY A 56 -40.46 -7.51 18.27
N ILE A 57 -41.56 -6.86 17.92
CA ILE A 57 -42.15 -6.93 16.57
C ILE A 57 -41.28 -6.20 15.57
N LEU A 58 -40.79 -5.00 15.88
CA LEU A 58 -39.92 -4.23 15.03
C LEU A 58 -38.59 -4.96 14.78
N TYR A 59 -38.05 -5.64 15.82
CA TYR A 59 -36.83 -6.42 15.67
C TYR A 59 -37.05 -7.64 14.76
N LYS A 60 -38.20 -8.34 14.89
CA LYS A 60 -38.55 -9.44 13.99
C LYS A 60 -38.78 -8.99 12.54
N GLU A 61 -39.38 -7.82 12.37
CA GLU A 61 -39.52 -7.21 11.04
C GLU A 61 -38.15 -6.92 10.40
N TYR A 62 -37.25 -6.33 11.15
CA TYR A 62 -35.84 -6.12 10.71
C TYR A 62 -35.17 -7.43 10.33
N MET A 63 -35.26 -8.45 11.18
CA MET A 63 -34.67 -9.78 10.91
C MET A 63 -35.24 -10.43 9.67
N LEU A 64 -36.55 -10.31 9.45
CA LEU A 64 -37.23 -10.83 8.26
C LEU A 64 -36.72 -10.13 6.98
N TYR A 65 -36.66 -8.82 6.95
CA TYR A 65 -36.14 -8.08 5.78
C TYR A 65 -34.68 -8.39 5.49
N ARG A 66 -33.87 -8.62 6.52
CA ARG A 66 -32.50 -9.13 6.34
C ARG A 66 -32.46 -10.51 5.67
N GLN A 67 -33.31 -11.45 6.10
CA GLN A 67 -33.38 -12.78 5.49
C GLN A 67 -33.86 -12.72 4.04
N MET A 68 -34.69 -11.75 3.69
CA MET A 68 -35.17 -11.51 2.33
C MET A 68 -34.15 -10.79 1.45
N ASN A 69 -33.02 -10.32 2.00
CA ASN A 69 -32.06 -9.43 1.34
C ASN A 69 -32.67 -8.09 0.89
N GLU A 70 -33.72 -7.64 1.57
CA GLU A 70 -34.38 -6.36 1.35
C GLU A 70 -33.69 -5.26 2.19
N ASP A 71 -32.49 -4.86 1.76
CA ASP A 71 -31.58 -3.99 2.52
C ASP A 71 -32.22 -2.65 2.92
N ASP A 72 -33.00 -2.02 2.04
CA ASP A 72 -33.66 -0.73 2.32
C ASP A 72 -34.78 -0.87 3.36
N LEU A 73 -35.58 -1.95 3.29
CA LEU A 73 -36.61 -2.23 4.26
C LEU A 73 -36.04 -2.62 5.62
N ALA A 74 -34.95 -3.42 5.62
CA ALA A 74 -34.20 -3.78 6.82
C ALA A 74 -33.64 -2.52 7.50
N TYR A 75 -33.03 -1.62 6.73
CA TYR A 75 -32.53 -0.34 7.25
C TYR A 75 -33.65 0.50 7.86
N SER A 76 -34.83 0.62 7.18
CA SER A 76 -35.95 1.42 7.66
C SER A 76 -36.52 0.87 8.97
N ALA A 77 -36.63 -0.47 9.10
CA ALA A 77 -37.12 -1.13 10.32
C ALA A 77 -36.11 -0.95 11.48
N LEU A 78 -34.83 -1.15 11.22
CA LEU A 78 -33.76 -1.00 12.21
C LEU A 78 -33.60 0.46 12.65
N LYS A 79 -33.75 1.41 11.72
CA LYS A 79 -33.70 2.84 12.03
C LYS A 79 -34.78 3.25 13.02
N LYS A 80 -36.01 2.74 12.84
CA LYS A 80 -37.11 2.97 13.80
C LYS A 80 -36.76 2.45 15.20
N LEU A 81 -36.18 1.24 15.26
CA LEU A 81 -35.71 0.65 16.51
C LEU A 81 -34.61 1.52 17.16
N TYR A 82 -33.63 1.93 16.40
CA TYR A 82 -32.52 2.74 16.87
C TYR A 82 -32.99 4.12 17.37
N ASP A 83 -33.91 4.79 16.64
CA ASP A 83 -34.44 6.07 17.03
C ASP A 83 -35.26 6.00 18.34
N MET A 84 -35.86 4.82 18.63
CA MET A 84 -36.65 4.59 19.84
C MET A 84 -35.83 4.05 21.03
N TYR A 85 -34.80 3.28 20.75
CA TYR A 85 -33.97 2.59 21.74
C TYR A 85 -32.46 2.80 21.45
N PRO A 86 -31.98 4.06 21.48
CA PRO A 86 -30.61 4.40 21.08
C PRO A 86 -29.53 3.84 22.03
N ASP A 87 -29.89 3.54 23.28
CA ASP A 87 -29.02 3.00 24.31
C ASP A 87 -29.03 1.44 24.34
N ASP A 88 -29.84 0.82 23.47
CA ASP A 88 -29.87 -0.63 23.37
C ASP A 88 -28.64 -1.14 22.59
N TYR A 89 -27.81 -1.91 23.25
CA TYR A 89 -26.53 -2.40 22.70
C TYR A 89 -26.74 -3.22 21.42
N ASP A 90 -27.68 -4.18 21.41
CA ASP A 90 -27.90 -5.08 20.27
C ASP A 90 -28.45 -4.31 19.05
N ILE A 91 -29.37 -3.39 19.28
CA ILE A 91 -29.93 -2.53 18.21
C ILE A 91 -28.84 -1.64 17.63
N THR A 92 -28.03 -1.04 18.49
CA THR A 92 -26.95 -0.14 18.07
C THR A 92 -25.88 -0.90 17.31
N LEU A 93 -25.49 -2.08 17.78
CA LEU A 93 -24.53 -2.94 17.09
C LEU A 93 -25.04 -3.41 15.72
N ALA A 94 -26.35 -3.75 15.65
CA ALA A 94 -26.99 -4.10 14.37
C ALA A 94 -26.98 -2.91 13.39
N MET A 95 -27.24 -1.68 13.89
CA MET A 95 -27.21 -0.47 13.07
C MET A 95 -25.79 -0.19 12.53
N TYR A 96 -24.77 -0.36 13.36
CA TYR A 96 -23.37 -0.22 12.95
C TYR A 96 -22.98 -1.25 11.90
N SER A 97 -23.34 -2.52 12.12
CA SER A 97 -23.10 -3.58 11.14
C SER A 97 -23.71 -3.26 9.77
N LEU A 98 -24.92 -2.70 9.76
CA LEU A 98 -25.61 -2.32 8.53
C LEU A 98 -24.92 -1.14 7.82
N HIS A 99 -24.51 -0.12 8.57
CA HIS A 99 -23.75 1.01 8.03
C HIS A 99 -22.39 0.56 7.49
N MET A 100 -21.66 -0.30 8.22
CA MET A 100 -20.37 -0.82 7.77
C MET A 100 -20.50 -1.65 6.50
N LYS A 101 -21.48 -2.57 6.43
CA LYS A 101 -21.75 -3.38 5.22
C LYS A 101 -22.07 -2.49 4.01
N LYS A 102 -22.87 -1.44 4.20
CA LYS A 102 -23.21 -0.49 3.14
C LYS A 102 -21.97 0.32 2.70
N ALA A 103 -21.16 0.76 3.66
CA ALA A 103 -19.92 1.48 3.37
C ALA A 103 -18.95 0.58 2.57
N GLU A 104 -18.76 -0.66 2.98
CA GLU A 104 -17.89 -1.62 2.27
C GLU A 104 -18.30 -1.80 0.82
N ARG A 105 -19.59 -2.03 0.58
CA ARG A 105 -20.12 -2.16 -0.78
C ARG A 105 -19.90 -0.90 -1.62
N LEU A 106 -20.09 0.29 -1.04
CA LEU A 106 -19.83 1.55 -1.72
C LEU A 106 -18.34 1.76 -2.01
N MET A 107 -17.47 1.36 -1.07
CA MET A 107 -16.02 1.43 -1.25
C MET A 107 -15.54 0.46 -2.35
N GLU A 108 -16.08 -0.75 -2.42
CA GLU A 108 -15.81 -1.71 -3.50
C GLU A 108 -16.19 -1.15 -4.89
N LEU A 109 -17.24 -0.33 -4.96
CA LEU A 109 -17.65 0.37 -6.18
C LEU A 109 -16.85 1.67 -6.44
N GLY A 110 -15.92 2.03 -5.56
CA GLY A 110 -15.16 3.28 -5.65
C GLY A 110 -15.94 4.53 -5.25
N LEU A 111 -17.13 4.38 -4.66
CA LEU A 111 -18.02 5.47 -4.26
C LEU A 111 -17.69 5.98 -2.84
N TYR A 112 -16.42 6.41 -2.65
CA TYR A 112 -15.89 6.78 -1.33
C TYR A 112 -16.62 7.97 -0.68
N SER A 113 -17.11 8.92 -1.46
CA SER A 113 -17.86 10.07 -0.96
C SER A 113 -19.22 9.66 -0.36
N GLU A 114 -19.84 8.62 -0.90
CA GLU A 114 -21.09 8.06 -0.41
C GLU A 114 -20.86 7.10 0.76
N ALA A 115 -19.74 6.38 0.78
CA ALA A 115 -19.36 5.50 1.86
C ALA A 115 -19.02 6.26 3.15
N LEU A 116 -18.35 7.41 3.04
CA LEU A 116 -17.82 8.18 4.17
C LEU A 116 -18.86 8.51 5.26
N PRO A 117 -20.08 8.99 4.98
CA PRO A 117 -21.07 9.24 6.01
C PRO A 117 -21.43 7.99 6.83
N HIS A 118 -21.42 6.82 6.21
CA HIS A 118 -21.72 5.56 6.86
C HIS A 118 -20.62 5.14 7.83
N VAL A 119 -19.35 5.24 7.43
CA VAL A 119 -18.23 4.93 8.33
C VAL A 119 -18.10 5.94 9.47
N LEU A 120 -18.31 7.24 9.20
CA LEU A 120 -18.30 8.28 10.23
C LEU A 120 -19.43 8.10 11.25
N PHE A 121 -20.60 7.62 10.83
CA PHE A 121 -21.68 7.29 11.74
C PHE A 121 -21.24 6.26 12.79
N VAL A 122 -20.42 5.30 12.43
CA VAL A 122 -19.89 4.27 13.35
C VAL A 122 -18.71 4.79 14.15
N SER A 123 -17.71 5.39 13.49
CA SER A 123 -16.44 5.78 14.13
C SER A 123 -16.60 6.84 15.23
N GLN A 124 -17.59 7.71 15.13
CA GLN A 124 -17.85 8.80 16.09
C GLN A 124 -18.62 8.35 17.35
N ARG A 125 -19.00 7.08 17.45
CA ARG A 125 -19.77 6.53 18.59
C ARG A 125 -18.97 5.43 19.27
N HIS A 126 -18.73 5.60 20.58
CA HIS A 126 -17.90 4.68 21.38
C HIS A 126 -18.76 3.54 21.96
N ILE A 127 -18.89 2.43 21.23
CA ILE A 127 -19.55 1.22 21.74
C ILE A 127 -18.53 0.10 21.96
N ASP A 128 -17.64 -0.09 20.97
CA ASP A 128 -16.64 -1.14 20.96
C ASP A 128 -15.40 -0.63 20.26
N ASN A 129 -14.23 -0.78 20.91
CA ASN A 129 -12.97 -0.27 20.38
C ASN A 129 -12.58 -0.94 19.06
N GLU A 130 -12.87 -2.23 18.88
CA GLU A 130 -12.55 -2.97 17.66
C GLU A 130 -13.41 -2.48 16.49
N VAL A 131 -14.72 -2.34 16.71
CA VAL A 131 -15.66 -1.84 15.70
C VAL A 131 -15.32 -0.39 15.32
N ASN A 132 -15.02 0.45 16.31
CA ASN A 132 -14.64 1.84 16.07
C ASN A 132 -13.31 1.95 15.34
N GLY A 133 -12.31 1.13 15.71
CA GLY A 133 -11.01 1.06 15.03
C GLY A 133 -11.17 0.73 13.55
N ALA A 134 -11.93 -0.30 13.22
CA ALA A 134 -12.22 -0.68 11.84
C ALA A 134 -12.96 0.43 11.05
N ALA A 135 -13.87 1.14 11.69
CA ALA A 135 -14.58 2.27 11.07
C ALA A 135 -13.64 3.45 10.80
N TRP A 136 -12.77 3.80 11.74
CA TRP A 136 -11.76 4.85 11.55
C TRP A 136 -10.79 4.52 10.43
N GLU A 137 -10.34 3.26 10.31
CA GLU A 137 -9.50 2.82 9.19
C GLU A 137 -10.19 2.96 7.83
N LYS A 138 -11.49 2.62 7.76
CA LYS A 138 -12.27 2.81 6.54
C LYS A 138 -12.47 4.29 6.21
N ALA A 139 -12.67 5.15 7.22
CA ALA A 139 -12.74 6.61 7.04
C ALA A 139 -11.43 7.16 6.49
N LEU A 140 -10.29 6.74 7.06
CA LEU A 140 -8.95 7.06 6.56
C LEU A 140 -8.80 6.65 5.09
N SER A 141 -9.19 5.42 4.76
CA SER A 141 -9.14 4.91 3.40
C SER A 141 -10.03 5.74 2.44
N CYS A 142 -11.23 6.12 2.85
CA CYS A 142 -12.10 7.01 2.07
C CYS A 142 -11.42 8.36 1.80
N TYR A 143 -10.87 9.01 2.81
CA TYR A 143 -10.19 10.30 2.65
C TYR A 143 -8.98 10.20 1.72
N ILE A 144 -8.15 9.16 1.85
CA ILE A 144 -7.00 8.92 0.96
C ILE A 144 -7.45 8.78 -0.49
N ASN A 145 -8.46 7.93 -0.75
CA ASN A 145 -8.95 7.70 -2.12
C ASN A 145 -9.64 8.93 -2.73
N MET A 146 -10.25 9.77 -1.92
CA MET A 146 -10.78 11.07 -2.34
C MET A 146 -9.70 12.17 -2.45
N LYS A 147 -8.43 11.85 -2.17
CA LYS A 147 -7.30 12.80 -2.12
C LYS A 147 -7.47 13.94 -1.10
N ARG A 148 -8.28 13.70 -0.08
CA ARG A 148 -8.50 14.62 1.05
C ARG A 148 -7.46 14.35 2.13
N TYR A 149 -6.20 14.66 1.80
CA TYR A 149 -5.05 14.26 2.61
C TYR A 149 -4.96 14.92 3.98
N ASN A 150 -5.43 16.17 4.12
CA ASN A 150 -5.46 16.83 5.42
C ASN A 150 -6.43 16.14 6.38
N GLU A 151 -7.61 15.76 5.90
CA GLU A 151 -8.59 15.00 6.69
C GLU A 151 -8.09 13.57 6.94
N ALA A 152 -7.36 12.98 6.00
CA ALA A 152 -6.71 11.69 6.21
C ALA A 152 -5.68 11.76 7.36
N LEU A 153 -4.83 12.80 7.40
CA LEU A 153 -3.88 13.00 8.51
C LEU A 153 -4.60 13.21 9.84
N ALA A 154 -5.63 14.05 9.90
CA ALA A 154 -6.42 14.27 11.11
C ALA A 154 -7.11 12.98 11.60
N THR A 155 -7.60 12.15 10.67
CA THR A 155 -8.17 10.84 10.97
C THR A 155 -7.10 9.90 11.53
N LEU A 156 -5.91 9.89 10.95
CA LEU A 156 -4.79 9.10 11.42
C LEU A 156 -4.32 9.54 12.83
N ASP A 157 -4.31 10.85 13.10
CA ASP A 157 -4.04 11.38 14.44
C ASP A 157 -5.07 10.88 15.46
N THR A 158 -6.35 10.83 15.07
CA THR A 158 -7.41 10.27 15.92
C THR A 158 -7.18 8.77 16.17
N ILE A 159 -6.83 8.00 15.14
CA ILE A 159 -6.54 6.57 15.27
C ILE A 159 -5.38 6.36 16.24
N THR A 160 -4.26 7.04 16.05
CA THR A 160 -3.06 6.86 16.90
C THR A 160 -3.27 7.33 18.34
N LEU A 161 -4.15 8.30 18.58
CA LEU A 161 -4.53 8.75 19.91
C LEU A 161 -5.37 7.70 20.67
N HIS A 162 -6.34 7.07 19.98
CA HIS A 162 -7.24 6.09 20.61
C HIS A 162 -6.69 4.67 20.60
N PHE A 163 -5.81 4.38 19.67
CA PHE A 163 -5.17 3.06 19.46
C PHE A 163 -3.64 3.26 19.40
N PRO A 164 -2.96 3.43 20.57
CA PRO A 164 -1.52 3.68 20.60
C PRO A 164 -0.68 2.59 19.94
N ASP A 165 -1.16 1.35 19.98
CA ASP A 165 -0.49 0.18 19.38
C ASP A 165 -0.77 0.01 17.88
N TYR A 166 -1.23 1.08 17.21
CA TYR A 166 -1.52 1.04 15.79
C TYR A 166 -0.23 1.02 14.95
N GLU A 167 0.24 -0.18 14.65
CA GLU A 167 1.54 -0.45 14.02
C GLU A 167 1.76 0.23 12.66
N ASN A 168 0.68 0.40 11.87
CA ASN A 168 0.78 0.98 10.52
C ASN A 168 0.73 2.52 10.49
N GLY A 169 0.70 3.19 11.63
CA GLY A 169 0.53 4.64 11.72
C GLY A 169 1.61 5.41 10.95
N THR A 170 2.86 5.09 11.18
CA THR A 170 4.03 5.71 10.52
C THR A 170 4.00 5.48 9.00
N LEU A 171 3.76 4.24 8.56
CA LEU A 171 3.71 3.90 7.13
C LEU A 171 2.61 4.67 6.40
N LYS A 172 1.41 4.72 6.98
CA LYS A 172 0.27 5.46 6.40
C LYS A 172 0.52 6.96 6.38
N ARG A 173 1.14 7.52 7.43
CA ARG A 173 1.50 8.94 7.49
C ARG A 173 2.52 9.30 6.41
N ALA A 174 3.57 8.50 6.27
CA ALA A 174 4.58 8.69 5.24
C ALA A 174 3.96 8.63 3.83
N PHE A 175 3.09 7.64 3.59
CA PHE A 175 2.35 7.53 2.33
C PHE A 175 1.50 8.78 2.04
N ILE A 176 0.76 9.28 3.03
CA ILE A 176 -0.08 10.48 2.85
C ILE A 176 0.78 11.72 2.57
N LEU A 177 1.88 11.90 3.30
CA LEU A 177 2.82 12.99 3.08
C LEU A 177 3.41 12.96 1.66
N ASP A 178 3.79 11.78 1.17
CA ASP A 178 4.26 11.65 -0.21
C ASP A 178 3.20 12.06 -1.23
N LYS A 179 1.93 11.67 -1.03
CA LYS A 179 0.81 12.08 -1.90
C LYS A 179 0.50 13.59 -1.82
N MET A 180 1.01 14.28 -0.80
CA MET A 180 0.95 15.73 -0.66
C MET A 180 2.19 16.45 -1.26
N ASP A 181 3.03 15.74 -2.03
CA ASP A 181 4.34 16.21 -2.52
C ASP A 181 5.32 16.61 -1.41
N LYS A 182 5.14 16.07 -0.19
CA LYS A 182 6.00 16.27 0.98
C LYS A 182 6.92 15.06 1.21
N THR A 183 7.54 14.57 0.13
CA THR A 183 8.35 13.36 0.16
C THR A 183 9.53 13.48 1.12
N GLU A 184 10.15 14.66 1.24
CA GLU A 184 11.25 14.88 2.20
C GLU A 184 10.79 14.72 3.65
N GLU A 185 9.59 15.22 4.00
CA GLU A 185 9.01 15.03 5.34
C GLU A 185 8.71 13.54 5.60
N ALA A 186 8.21 12.82 4.60
CA ALA A 186 7.93 11.38 4.70
C ALA A 186 9.21 10.56 4.91
N LEU A 187 10.30 10.89 4.19
CA LEU A 187 11.61 10.24 4.37
C LEU A 187 12.18 10.50 5.77
N GLN A 188 12.08 11.73 6.29
CA GLN A 188 12.51 12.05 7.66
C GLN A 188 11.70 11.27 8.71
N LEU A 189 10.41 11.08 8.47
CA LEU A 189 9.57 10.28 9.35
C LEU A 189 10.05 8.82 9.44
N TYR A 190 10.39 8.22 8.29
CA TYR A 190 10.98 6.88 8.27
C TYR A 190 12.31 6.81 9.02
N LEU A 191 13.21 7.79 8.82
CA LEU A 191 14.49 7.83 9.52
C LEU A 191 14.29 7.88 11.04
N SER A 192 13.38 8.73 11.53
CA SER A 192 13.06 8.80 12.96
C SER A 192 12.47 7.49 13.50
N ALA A 193 11.64 6.81 12.69
CA ALA A 193 11.08 5.52 13.07
C ALA A 193 12.15 4.42 13.11
N ILE A 194 13.08 4.41 12.15
CA ILE A 194 14.22 3.46 12.11
C ILE A 194 15.11 3.60 13.35
N GLU A 195 15.33 4.84 13.82
CA GLU A 195 16.15 5.12 15.01
C GLU A 195 15.48 4.67 16.31
N GLN A 196 14.14 4.69 16.38
CA GLN A 196 13.36 4.42 17.58
C GLN A 196 12.83 2.98 17.66
N SER A 197 12.88 2.23 16.57
CA SER A 197 12.32 0.87 16.50
C SER A 197 13.29 -0.20 16.97
N ASP A 198 12.75 -1.34 17.40
CA ASP A 198 13.49 -2.57 17.55
C ASP A 198 13.97 -3.15 16.21
N GLU A 199 14.74 -4.24 16.25
CA GLU A 199 15.37 -4.82 15.06
C GLU A 199 14.33 -5.36 14.05
N ASP A 200 13.24 -5.94 14.51
CA ASP A 200 12.20 -6.49 13.67
C ASP A 200 11.45 -5.40 12.91
N MET A 201 10.98 -4.38 13.60
CA MET A 201 10.27 -3.25 12.99
C MET A 201 11.19 -2.38 12.13
N ARG A 202 12.47 -2.28 12.48
CA ARG A 202 13.48 -1.53 11.71
C ARG A 202 13.55 -2.00 10.27
N ILE A 203 13.50 -3.30 10.02
CA ILE A 203 13.56 -3.88 8.67
C ILE A 203 12.38 -3.36 7.83
N PHE A 204 11.17 -3.33 8.38
CA PHE A 204 9.99 -2.81 7.68
C PHE A 204 10.11 -1.33 7.32
N TYR A 205 10.63 -0.52 8.26
CA TYR A 205 10.83 0.91 8.00
C TYR A 205 11.95 1.17 6.99
N VAL A 206 13.01 0.37 6.97
CA VAL A 206 14.07 0.44 5.95
C VAL A 206 13.53 0.10 4.57
N ILE A 207 12.69 -0.92 4.45
CA ILE A 207 12.02 -1.26 3.17
C ILE A 207 11.13 -0.10 2.72
N GLY A 208 10.27 0.43 3.59
CA GLY A 208 9.42 1.56 3.25
C GLY A 208 10.20 2.83 2.88
N TYR A 209 11.31 3.09 3.57
CA TYR A 209 12.23 4.17 3.22
C TYR A 209 12.80 3.98 1.81
N GLU A 210 13.30 2.78 1.48
CA GLU A 210 13.87 2.47 0.18
C GLU A 210 12.84 2.62 -0.94
N GLU A 211 11.62 2.10 -0.76
CA GLU A 211 10.52 2.24 -1.73
C GLU A 211 10.18 3.70 -2.05
N LEU A 212 10.30 4.59 -1.07
CA LEU A 212 10.05 6.01 -1.22
C LEU A 212 11.28 6.78 -1.74
N ALA A 213 12.47 6.43 -1.25
CA ALA A 213 13.72 7.12 -1.58
C ALA A 213 14.12 6.92 -3.04
N ILE A 214 13.96 5.71 -3.59
CA ILE A 214 14.37 5.41 -4.98
C ILE A 214 13.65 6.30 -6.00
N PRO A 215 12.31 6.41 -6.04
CA PRO A 215 11.63 7.33 -6.95
C PRO A 215 12.00 8.80 -6.70
N TYR A 216 12.18 9.19 -5.44
CA TYR A 216 12.60 10.54 -5.09
C TYR A 216 14.00 10.87 -5.62
N ILE A 217 14.98 9.98 -5.42
CA ILE A 217 16.35 10.13 -5.94
C ILE A 217 16.30 10.25 -7.47
N LYS A 218 15.53 9.41 -8.14
CA LYS A 218 15.33 9.46 -9.58
C LYS A 218 14.78 10.82 -10.03
N LYS A 219 13.74 11.34 -9.39
CA LYS A 219 13.15 12.65 -9.64
C LYS A 219 14.20 13.78 -9.47
N CYS A 220 15.03 13.69 -8.42
CA CYS A 220 16.11 14.64 -8.18
C CYS A 220 17.18 14.60 -9.29
N MET A 221 17.56 13.41 -9.76
CA MET A 221 18.51 13.24 -10.87
C MET A 221 17.95 13.83 -12.17
N GLU A 222 16.72 13.55 -12.50
CA GLU A 222 16.03 14.08 -13.70
C GLU A 222 15.88 15.60 -13.66
N ALA A 223 15.70 16.18 -12.48
CA ALA A 223 15.62 17.61 -12.25
C ALA A 223 17.00 18.32 -12.17
N GLY A 224 18.12 17.58 -12.29
CA GLY A 224 19.47 18.13 -12.16
C GLY A 224 19.87 18.47 -10.71
N ALA A 225 19.07 18.07 -9.72
CA ALA A 225 19.36 18.27 -8.29
C ALA A 225 20.33 17.19 -7.77
N THR A 226 21.49 17.06 -8.42
CA THR A 226 22.43 15.94 -8.23
C THR A 226 22.94 15.83 -6.79
N GLN A 227 23.16 16.96 -6.09
CA GLN A 227 23.59 16.90 -4.70
C GLN A 227 22.52 16.29 -3.79
N LYS A 228 21.25 16.67 -3.95
CA LYS A 228 20.15 16.05 -3.19
C LYS A 228 20.01 14.55 -3.47
N ALA A 229 20.13 14.16 -4.75
CA ALA A 229 20.12 12.76 -5.16
C ALA A 229 21.25 11.96 -4.51
N TYR A 230 22.46 12.53 -4.48
CA TYR A 230 23.61 11.92 -3.83
C TYR A 230 23.39 11.74 -2.33
N ASP A 231 22.99 12.81 -1.64
CA ASP A 231 22.82 12.79 -0.18
C ASP A 231 21.77 11.72 0.23
N GLU A 232 20.71 11.60 -0.53
CA GLU A 232 19.65 10.62 -0.26
C GLU A 232 20.08 9.19 -0.63
N ALA A 233 20.79 8.99 -1.74
CA ALA A 233 21.36 7.68 -2.11
C ALA A 233 22.36 7.17 -1.07
N VAL A 234 23.18 8.07 -0.51
CA VAL A 234 24.14 7.74 0.57
C VAL A 234 23.42 7.30 1.84
N LYS A 235 22.36 7.98 2.22
CA LYS A 235 21.52 7.56 3.37
C LYS A 235 20.93 6.18 3.12
N LEU A 236 20.33 5.96 1.94
CA LEU A 236 19.77 4.67 1.58
C LEU A 236 20.81 3.55 1.68
N VAL A 237 22.01 3.73 1.09
CA VAL A 237 23.09 2.76 1.16
C VAL A 237 23.61 2.55 2.59
N SER A 238 23.52 3.56 3.46
CA SER A 238 23.89 3.40 4.87
C SER A 238 22.89 2.54 5.66
N LEU A 239 21.58 2.60 5.29
CA LEU A 239 20.52 1.82 5.89
C LEU A 239 20.43 0.40 5.31
N ASN A 240 20.55 0.30 3.99
CA ASN A 240 20.58 -0.96 3.25
C ASN A 240 21.83 -1.02 2.37
N PRO A 241 22.96 -1.54 2.89
CA PRO A 241 24.22 -1.61 2.15
C PRO A 241 24.17 -2.44 0.87
N SER A 242 23.19 -3.31 0.71
CA SER A 242 22.96 -4.15 -0.46
C SER A 242 21.91 -3.60 -1.44
N SER A 243 21.40 -2.39 -1.24
CA SER A 243 20.46 -1.78 -2.18
C SER A 243 21.13 -1.56 -3.55
N ASP A 244 20.75 -2.34 -4.57
CA ASP A 244 21.31 -2.22 -5.92
C ASP A 244 21.06 -0.83 -6.52
N LEU A 245 19.81 -0.36 -6.47
CA LEU A 245 19.46 0.96 -6.99
C LEU A 245 20.08 2.08 -6.16
N GLY A 246 20.15 1.95 -4.83
CA GLY A 246 20.84 2.89 -3.96
C GLY A 246 22.32 3.04 -4.34
N LEU A 247 23.01 1.94 -4.53
CA LEU A 247 24.41 1.92 -4.97
C LEU A 247 24.59 2.53 -6.37
N ARG A 248 23.72 2.20 -7.33
CA ARG A 248 23.78 2.78 -8.69
C ARG A 248 23.60 4.29 -8.66
N TYR A 249 22.65 4.80 -7.85
CA TYR A 249 22.47 6.25 -7.71
C TYR A 249 23.62 6.92 -6.97
N ALA A 250 24.16 6.31 -5.90
CA ALA A 250 25.32 6.84 -5.20
C ALA A 250 26.54 6.95 -6.12
N ILE A 251 26.81 5.92 -6.94
CA ILE A 251 27.88 5.92 -7.94
C ILE A 251 27.66 7.00 -8.99
N ASN A 252 26.49 7.03 -9.64
CA ASN A 252 26.24 7.95 -10.72
C ASN A 252 26.27 9.42 -10.25
N SER A 253 25.64 9.73 -9.11
CA SER A 253 25.62 11.09 -8.55
C SER A 253 26.99 11.51 -8.04
N SER A 254 27.78 10.64 -7.39
CA SER A 254 29.15 10.96 -6.98
C SER A 254 30.06 11.25 -8.18
N GLY A 255 29.91 10.49 -9.26
CA GLY A 255 30.62 10.73 -10.51
C GLY A 255 30.32 12.10 -11.11
N LEU A 256 29.02 12.47 -11.19
CA LEU A 256 28.59 13.79 -11.68
C LEU A 256 29.07 14.94 -10.80
N LEU A 257 29.18 14.73 -9.50
CA LEU A 257 29.67 15.73 -8.54
C LEU A 257 31.21 15.79 -8.44
N GLY A 258 31.94 14.92 -9.14
CA GLY A 258 33.39 14.83 -9.04
C GLY A 258 33.91 14.26 -7.71
N LYS A 259 33.05 13.58 -6.93
CA LYS A 259 33.39 12.93 -5.66
C LYS A 259 33.99 11.54 -5.93
N TYR A 260 35.20 11.52 -6.48
CA TYR A 260 35.79 10.29 -7.03
C TYR A 260 36.12 9.22 -6.00
N ASP A 261 36.49 9.59 -4.78
CA ASP A 261 36.76 8.62 -3.70
C ASP A 261 35.47 7.90 -3.31
N GLU A 262 34.35 8.62 -3.25
CA GLU A 262 33.03 8.06 -3.00
C GLU A 262 32.54 7.18 -4.17
N PHE A 263 32.79 7.62 -5.40
CA PHE A 263 32.51 6.83 -6.58
C PHE A 263 33.23 5.48 -6.54
N GLU A 264 34.53 5.45 -6.20
CA GLU A 264 35.31 4.24 -6.07
C GLU A 264 34.82 3.36 -4.93
N LYS A 265 34.55 3.94 -3.76
CA LYS A 265 33.98 3.26 -2.57
C LYS A 265 32.71 2.50 -2.91
N TYR A 266 31.71 3.19 -3.48
CA TYR A 266 30.43 2.56 -3.81
C TYR A 266 30.54 1.58 -4.97
N THR A 267 31.44 1.81 -5.93
CA THR A 267 31.73 0.84 -6.99
C THR A 267 32.31 -0.46 -6.41
N ALA A 268 33.25 -0.37 -5.47
CA ALA A 268 33.83 -1.54 -4.80
C ALA A 268 32.77 -2.29 -3.97
N GLN A 269 31.90 -1.54 -3.27
CA GLN A 269 30.77 -2.10 -2.52
C GLN A 269 29.79 -2.82 -3.45
N GLY A 270 29.44 -2.24 -4.59
CA GLY A 270 28.58 -2.85 -5.58
C GLY A 270 29.16 -4.15 -6.14
N ILE A 271 30.45 -4.21 -6.45
CA ILE A 271 31.13 -5.44 -6.88
C ILE A 271 31.09 -6.51 -5.79
N ASN A 272 31.23 -6.14 -4.53
CA ASN A 272 31.18 -7.09 -3.41
C ASN A 272 29.79 -7.76 -3.29
N TYR A 273 28.70 -7.02 -3.43
CA TYR A 273 27.35 -7.57 -3.37
C TYR A 273 26.90 -8.21 -4.69
N TYR A 274 27.34 -7.66 -5.83
CA TYR A 274 26.88 -8.01 -7.17
C TYR A 274 28.07 -8.26 -8.11
N PRO A 275 28.92 -9.28 -7.85
CA PRO A 275 30.15 -9.50 -8.58
C PRO A 275 29.95 -9.78 -10.09
N GLU A 276 28.79 -10.27 -10.46
CA GLU A 276 28.46 -10.63 -11.84
C GLU A 276 27.72 -9.50 -12.60
N GLU A 277 27.37 -8.39 -11.92
CA GLU A 277 26.57 -7.34 -12.52
C GLU A 277 27.41 -6.42 -13.41
N PRO A 278 27.13 -6.34 -14.73
CA PRO A 278 27.91 -5.59 -15.69
C PRO A 278 28.09 -4.10 -15.36
N PHE A 279 27.09 -3.48 -14.78
CA PHE A 279 27.14 -2.06 -14.38
C PHE A 279 28.35 -1.77 -13.48
N TYR A 280 28.53 -2.53 -12.41
CA TYR A 280 29.63 -2.29 -11.47
C TYR A 280 31.00 -2.60 -12.08
N GLN A 281 31.06 -3.59 -12.97
CA GLN A 281 32.28 -3.93 -13.70
C GLN A 281 32.67 -2.78 -14.66
N ALA A 282 31.72 -2.20 -15.36
CA ALA A 282 31.95 -1.01 -16.21
C ALA A 282 32.42 0.18 -15.36
N LYS A 283 31.85 0.41 -14.18
CA LYS A 283 32.29 1.49 -13.27
C LYS A 283 33.70 1.24 -12.70
N ARG A 284 34.08 -0.02 -12.46
CA ARG A 284 35.46 -0.35 -12.08
C ARG A 284 36.47 0.00 -13.17
N ALA A 285 36.12 -0.19 -14.44
CA ALA A 285 36.95 0.26 -15.55
C ALA A 285 37.14 1.80 -15.52
N THR A 286 36.06 2.55 -15.26
CA THR A 286 36.14 4.02 -15.11
C THR A 286 37.08 4.45 -13.98
N VAL A 287 37.16 3.72 -12.86
CA VAL A 287 38.12 3.98 -11.78
C VAL A 287 39.56 3.79 -12.30
N LEU A 288 39.83 2.70 -13.02
CA LEU A 288 41.15 2.42 -13.60
C LEU A 288 41.56 3.48 -14.65
N GLU A 289 40.60 3.93 -15.47
CA GLU A 289 40.82 5.01 -16.46
C GLU A 289 41.19 6.35 -15.81
N ARG A 290 40.55 6.72 -14.74
CA ARG A 290 40.88 7.93 -13.95
C ARG A 290 42.32 7.89 -13.49
N ASP A 291 42.78 6.74 -13.06
CA ASP A 291 44.19 6.52 -12.63
C ASP A 291 45.14 6.39 -13.80
N LYS A 292 44.69 6.58 -15.05
CA LYS A 292 45.45 6.41 -16.30
C LYS A 292 45.98 4.97 -16.50
N ARG A 293 45.36 4.00 -15.88
CA ARG A 293 45.67 2.58 -15.96
C ARG A 293 44.88 1.90 -17.07
N TYR A 294 44.92 2.47 -18.28
CA TYR A 294 44.10 2.05 -19.42
C TYR A 294 44.34 0.59 -19.85
N GLU A 295 45.59 0.13 -19.85
CA GLU A 295 45.93 -1.26 -20.14
C GLU A 295 45.28 -2.21 -19.13
N ALA A 296 45.38 -1.89 -17.83
CA ALA A 296 44.76 -2.69 -16.77
C ALA A 296 43.23 -2.70 -16.88
N SER A 297 42.60 -1.59 -17.35
CA SER A 297 41.18 -1.52 -17.62
C SER A 297 40.78 -2.49 -18.75
N LEU A 298 41.52 -2.50 -19.85
CA LEU A 298 41.28 -3.42 -20.97
C LEU A 298 41.47 -4.88 -20.59
N GLU A 299 42.53 -5.21 -19.86
CA GLU A 299 42.79 -6.57 -19.35
C GLU A 299 41.67 -7.04 -18.42
N PHE A 300 41.18 -6.14 -17.57
CA PHE A 300 40.07 -6.40 -16.67
C PHE A 300 38.74 -6.63 -17.43
N LEU A 301 38.43 -5.82 -18.45
CA LEU A 301 37.19 -5.90 -19.21
C LEU A 301 37.11 -7.07 -20.19
N LYS A 302 38.25 -7.55 -20.76
CA LYS A 302 38.27 -8.62 -21.77
C LYS A 302 37.49 -9.89 -21.35
N PRO A 303 37.73 -10.49 -20.18
CA PRO A 303 36.98 -11.68 -19.77
C PRO A 303 35.49 -11.39 -19.54
N ILE A 304 35.14 -10.19 -19.11
CA ILE A 304 33.75 -9.76 -18.87
C ILE A 304 33.06 -9.56 -20.20
N LEU A 305 33.71 -8.95 -21.18
CA LEU A 305 33.20 -8.76 -22.52
C LEU A 305 32.94 -10.09 -23.23
N ASN A 306 33.80 -11.07 -23.04
CA ASN A 306 33.59 -12.44 -23.56
C ASN A 306 32.37 -13.11 -22.91
N LYS A 307 32.10 -12.84 -21.63
CA LYS A 307 30.93 -13.35 -20.92
C LYS A 307 29.64 -12.64 -21.31
N TYR A 308 29.71 -11.34 -21.57
CA TYR A 308 28.57 -10.47 -21.89
C TYR A 308 28.77 -9.71 -23.21
N PRO A 309 28.89 -10.39 -24.36
CA PRO A 309 29.35 -9.80 -25.63
C PRO A 309 28.34 -8.79 -26.25
N SER A 310 27.10 -8.77 -25.77
CA SER A 310 26.06 -7.84 -26.24
C SER A 310 25.68 -6.79 -25.18
N ASN A 311 26.39 -6.75 -24.06
CA ASN A 311 26.07 -5.78 -23.02
C ASN A 311 26.64 -4.40 -23.36
N LYS A 312 25.75 -3.43 -23.56
CA LYS A 312 26.11 -2.07 -24.00
C LYS A 312 27.01 -1.33 -23.01
N GLU A 313 26.86 -1.55 -21.71
CA GLU A 313 27.66 -0.89 -20.68
C GLU A 313 29.12 -1.40 -20.73
N ILE A 314 29.32 -2.71 -20.86
CA ILE A 314 30.63 -3.32 -20.95
C ILE A 314 31.31 -2.98 -22.30
N ILE A 315 30.57 -3.03 -23.40
CA ILE A 315 31.07 -2.61 -24.72
C ILE A 315 31.50 -1.15 -24.68
N GLY A 316 30.66 -0.27 -24.15
CA GLY A 316 30.97 1.16 -24.02
C GLY A 316 32.20 1.41 -23.15
N ALA A 317 32.32 0.77 -21.99
CA ALA A 317 33.48 0.87 -21.14
C ALA A 317 34.76 0.37 -21.83
N PHE A 318 34.67 -0.75 -22.58
CA PHE A 318 35.81 -1.30 -23.32
C PHE A 318 36.22 -0.37 -24.45
N SER A 319 35.28 0.19 -25.21
CA SER A 319 35.56 1.17 -26.29
C SER A 319 36.21 2.41 -25.72
N GLN A 320 35.68 2.98 -24.63
CA GLN A 320 36.26 4.16 -23.97
C GLN A 320 37.69 3.92 -23.46
N SER A 321 37.94 2.79 -22.78
CA SER A 321 39.27 2.41 -22.34
C SER A 321 40.23 2.26 -23.52
N SER A 322 39.75 1.70 -24.65
CA SER A 322 40.54 1.51 -25.88
C SER A 322 40.92 2.86 -26.50
N GLU A 323 39.99 3.83 -26.57
CA GLU A 323 40.26 5.19 -27.05
C GLU A 323 41.36 5.88 -26.20
N TYR A 324 41.21 5.84 -24.88
CA TYR A 324 42.22 6.42 -23.98
C TYR A 324 43.57 5.75 -24.12
N ARG A 325 43.63 4.43 -24.25
CA ARG A 325 44.85 3.68 -24.48
C ARG A 325 45.50 4.03 -25.82
N ALA A 326 44.71 4.10 -26.89
CA ALA A 326 45.18 4.50 -28.20
C ALA A 326 45.77 5.93 -28.22
N LEU A 327 45.12 6.88 -27.56
CA LEU A 327 45.64 8.25 -27.37
C LEU A 327 46.96 8.26 -26.60
N GLN A 328 47.11 7.41 -25.58
CA GLN A 328 48.35 7.26 -24.82
C GLN A 328 49.48 6.72 -25.70
N LEU A 329 49.20 5.67 -26.50
CA LEU A 329 50.15 5.05 -27.41
C LEU A 329 50.56 6.00 -28.55
N THR A 330 49.64 6.75 -29.09
CA THR A 330 49.91 7.79 -30.10
C THR A 330 50.87 8.87 -29.56
N LYS A 331 50.64 9.33 -28.32
CA LYS A 331 51.57 10.29 -27.66
C LYS A 331 52.97 9.65 -27.41
N ALA A 332 53.02 8.35 -27.20
CA ALA A 332 54.24 7.60 -27.04
C ALA A 332 54.93 7.30 -28.39
N LYS A 333 54.39 7.75 -29.53
CA LYS A 333 54.86 7.49 -30.88
C LYS A 333 54.82 6.00 -31.29
N GLU A 334 53.79 5.28 -30.82
CA GLU A 334 53.52 3.87 -31.14
C GLU A 334 52.21 3.69 -31.92
N PRO A 335 52.05 4.26 -33.13
CA PRO A 335 50.77 4.32 -33.83
C PRO A 335 50.23 2.95 -34.27
N GLU A 336 51.12 1.98 -34.57
CA GLU A 336 50.69 0.62 -34.94
C GLU A 336 49.99 -0.10 -33.79
N LYS A 337 50.50 0.08 -32.56
CA LYS A 337 49.85 -0.47 -31.36
C LYS A 337 48.52 0.26 -31.05
N ALA A 338 48.46 1.56 -31.29
CA ALA A 338 47.24 2.32 -31.11
C ALA A 338 46.13 1.82 -32.05
N LEU A 339 46.48 1.56 -33.34
CA LEU A 339 45.55 0.99 -34.30
C LEU A 339 45.05 -0.40 -33.89
N ALA A 340 45.94 -1.28 -33.46
CA ALA A 340 45.59 -2.63 -33.03
C ALA A 340 44.61 -2.64 -31.84
N VAL A 341 44.73 -1.69 -30.90
CA VAL A 341 43.77 -1.53 -29.79
C VAL A 341 42.39 -1.07 -30.28
N LEU A 342 42.35 -0.10 -31.22
CA LEU A 342 41.06 0.38 -31.77
C LEU A 342 40.40 -0.67 -32.66
N ASP A 343 41.15 -1.39 -33.48
CA ASP A 343 40.62 -2.49 -34.30
C ASP A 343 39.99 -3.58 -33.43
N THR A 344 40.56 -3.86 -32.27
CA THR A 344 40.01 -4.81 -31.31
C THR A 344 38.66 -4.26 -30.74
N ALA A 345 38.56 -2.99 -30.43
CA ALA A 345 37.33 -2.38 -29.94
C ALA A 345 36.22 -2.42 -30.98
N LEU A 346 36.54 -2.15 -32.24
CA LEU A 346 35.57 -2.17 -33.37
C LEU A 346 34.99 -3.56 -33.65
N LEU A 347 35.63 -4.64 -33.27
CA LEU A 347 35.06 -5.99 -33.37
C LEU A 347 33.81 -6.16 -32.50
N TYR A 348 33.72 -5.46 -31.38
CA TYR A 348 32.61 -5.53 -30.43
C TYR A 348 31.65 -4.37 -30.59
N ASP A 349 32.13 -3.20 -30.98
CA ASP A 349 31.32 -1.98 -31.21
C ASP A 349 31.40 -1.55 -32.67
N SER A 350 30.77 -2.32 -33.54
CA SER A 350 30.76 -2.05 -35.00
C SER A 350 30.02 -0.75 -35.37
N GLN A 351 29.33 -0.10 -34.40
CA GLN A 351 28.62 1.16 -34.60
C GLN A 351 29.43 2.39 -34.13
N ASN A 352 30.50 2.19 -33.39
CA ASN A 352 31.38 3.28 -32.96
C ASN A 352 32.25 3.76 -34.12
N LYS A 353 31.77 4.75 -34.84
CA LYS A 353 32.43 5.35 -36.04
C LYS A 353 33.19 6.63 -35.74
N SER A 354 33.46 6.96 -34.48
CA SER A 354 34.18 8.19 -34.07
C SER A 354 35.69 8.10 -34.24
#